data_8028602b9418baf9a0e8f50cdd8a743e
#
_entry.id   8028602b9418baf9a0e8f50cdd8a743e
#
_cell.length_a   1.000
_cell.length_b   1.000
_cell.length_c   1.000
_cell.angle_alpha   90.00
_cell.angle_beta   90.00
_cell.angle_gamma   90.00
#
_symmetry.space_group_name_H-M   'P 1'
#
loop_
_entity.id
_entity.type
_entity.pdbx_description
1 polymer ?
#
loop_
_entity_poly.entity_id
_entity_poly.type
_entity_poly.pdbx_seq_one_letter_code
_entity_poly.pdbx_strand_id
1 'polypeptide(L)'
;MNVSIRPGWFYHEEQDDQVKTVDQLLDVYYHSVGRNATWNLNIPIDERGLVHPTDSAVLMEVAKILQNNFKENLAQQAEVRASNVRGKDFAAAHLIDGNKDSYWATDDEVTSASVEFDFKVPTAINQFLVQEYIRLGQRVKAFTLEAFVGDEWQVVATGSTIGYKRILRFPTVETQKLRFTINEAKACPLLSNIECNCCSYD
;
A
#
# COMPACT_ATOMS: atom_id res chain seq x y z
N MET A 1 9.47 -11.54 -6.31
CA MET A 1 8.75 -12.82 -6.22
C MET A 1 8.44 -13.31 -7.63
N ASN A 2 8.77 -14.55 -7.97
CA ASN A 2 8.45 -15.17 -9.27
C ASN A 2 7.33 -16.18 -9.05
N VAL A 3 6.24 -16.06 -9.79
CA VAL A 3 5.05 -16.94 -9.68
C VAL A 3 4.52 -17.21 -11.07
N SER A 4 4.09 -18.43 -11.35
CA SER A 4 3.33 -18.72 -12.57
C SER A 4 1.83 -18.64 -12.28
N ILE A 5 1.05 -18.17 -13.26
CA ILE A 5 -0.42 -18.15 -13.18
C ILE A 5 -1.00 -19.60 -13.18
N ARG A 6 -0.26 -20.55 -13.75
CA ARG A 6 -0.59 -22.00 -13.80
C ARG A 6 0.31 -22.79 -12.87
N PRO A 7 0.03 -24.08 -12.60
CA PRO A 7 0.91 -24.95 -11.81
C PRO A 7 2.32 -25.05 -12.38
N GLY A 8 2.46 -25.15 -13.71
CA GLY A 8 3.72 -25.20 -14.43
C GLY A 8 4.18 -23.84 -14.98
N TRP A 9 5.42 -23.81 -15.52
CA TRP A 9 5.99 -22.63 -16.19
C TRP A 9 5.67 -22.58 -17.68
N PHE A 10 5.28 -23.73 -18.26
CA PHE A 10 4.90 -23.88 -19.65
C PHE A 10 3.42 -24.20 -19.73
N TYR A 11 2.83 -23.97 -20.92
CA TYR A 11 1.44 -24.31 -21.19
C TYR A 11 1.24 -25.83 -21.27
N HIS A 12 0.18 -26.30 -20.65
CA HIS A 12 -0.35 -27.66 -20.77
C HIS A 12 -1.89 -27.58 -20.73
N GLU A 13 -2.56 -28.19 -21.74
CA GLU A 13 -4.02 -28.13 -21.87
C GLU A 13 -4.74 -28.71 -20.64
N GLU A 14 -4.20 -29.80 -20.06
CA GLU A 14 -4.72 -30.41 -18.83
C GLU A 14 -4.68 -29.52 -17.58
N GLN A 15 -4.08 -28.33 -17.67
CA GLN A 15 -4.02 -27.33 -16.60
C GLN A 15 -4.97 -26.14 -16.82
N ASP A 16 -5.85 -26.18 -17.83
CA ASP A 16 -6.74 -25.06 -18.15
C ASP A 16 -7.77 -24.76 -17.04
N ASP A 17 -8.12 -25.76 -16.22
CA ASP A 17 -8.96 -25.66 -15.04
C ASP A 17 -8.20 -25.36 -13.74
N GLN A 18 -6.86 -25.29 -13.80
CA GLN A 18 -5.97 -25.11 -12.65
C GLN A 18 -5.30 -23.74 -12.61
N VAL A 19 -5.80 -22.80 -13.40
CA VAL A 19 -5.38 -21.39 -13.40
C VAL A 19 -5.62 -20.79 -12.01
N LYS A 20 -4.65 -20.04 -11.47
CA LYS A 20 -4.82 -19.35 -10.19
C LYS A 20 -6.05 -18.45 -10.23
N THR A 21 -6.83 -18.49 -9.14
CA THR A 21 -8.00 -17.63 -9.00
C THR A 21 -7.59 -16.15 -8.84
N VAL A 22 -8.54 -15.26 -9.04
CA VAL A 22 -8.38 -13.81 -8.80
C VAL A 22 -7.87 -13.57 -7.38
N ASP A 23 -8.46 -14.20 -6.36
CA ASP A 23 -8.05 -14.06 -4.95
C ASP A 23 -6.62 -14.49 -4.71
N GLN A 24 -6.19 -15.61 -5.28
CA GLN A 24 -4.82 -16.08 -5.17
C GLN A 24 -3.81 -15.08 -5.78
N LEU A 25 -4.14 -14.47 -6.91
CA LEU A 25 -3.28 -13.47 -7.54
C LEU A 25 -3.27 -12.14 -6.77
N LEU A 26 -4.40 -11.71 -6.23
CA LEU A 26 -4.47 -10.55 -5.34
C LEU A 26 -3.66 -10.79 -4.05
N ASP A 27 -3.75 -12.00 -3.47
CA ASP A 27 -2.93 -12.36 -2.30
C ASP A 27 -1.43 -12.28 -2.63
N VAL A 28 -1.00 -12.84 -3.76
CA VAL A 28 0.38 -12.69 -4.25
C VAL A 28 0.78 -11.23 -4.40
N TYR A 29 -0.09 -10.38 -4.97
CA TYR A 29 0.18 -8.95 -5.13
C TYR A 29 0.41 -8.25 -3.77
N TYR A 30 -0.50 -8.42 -2.81
CA TYR A 30 -0.40 -7.78 -1.51
C TYR A 30 0.75 -8.33 -0.66
N HIS A 31 1.11 -9.62 -0.81
CA HIS A 31 2.24 -10.23 -0.12
C HIS A 31 3.60 -10.02 -0.82
N SER A 32 3.63 -9.51 -2.05
CA SER A 32 4.85 -9.13 -2.75
C SER A 32 4.98 -7.62 -2.91
N VAL A 33 4.23 -7.01 -3.82
CA VAL A 33 4.26 -5.56 -4.10
C VAL A 33 3.88 -4.76 -2.86
N GLY A 34 2.89 -5.23 -2.11
CA GLY A 34 2.46 -4.61 -0.85
C GLY A 34 3.46 -4.76 0.30
N ARG A 35 4.54 -5.50 0.12
CA ARG A 35 5.62 -5.71 1.11
C ARG A 35 7.00 -5.41 0.54
N ASN A 36 7.10 -4.41 -0.33
CA ASN A 36 8.37 -3.92 -0.87
C ASN A 36 9.11 -4.93 -1.76
N ALA A 37 8.40 -5.84 -2.44
CA ALA A 37 8.99 -6.78 -3.39
C ALA A 37 8.47 -6.54 -4.82
N THR A 38 9.25 -6.94 -5.82
CA THR A 38 8.81 -7.00 -7.21
C THR A 38 8.01 -8.28 -7.45
N TRP A 39 6.90 -8.18 -8.14
CA TRP A 39 6.14 -9.32 -8.63
C TRP A 39 6.41 -9.55 -10.11
N ASN A 40 6.94 -10.73 -10.44
CA ASN A 40 7.12 -11.21 -11.80
C ASN A 40 6.17 -12.41 -12.00
N LEU A 41 5.10 -12.19 -12.78
CA LEU A 41 4.10 -13.21 -13.09
C LEU A 41 4.42 -13.85 -14.43
N ASN A 42 4.66 -15.16 -14.42
CA ASN A 42 4.76 -15.94 -15.64
C ASN A 42 3.37 -16.26 -16.19
N ILE A 43 3.17 -16.00 -17.47
CA ILE A 43 1.94 -16.27 -18.21
C ILE A 43 2.36 -17.10 -19.43
N PRO A 44 2.17 -18.44 -19.38
CA PRO A 44 2.50 -19.31 -20.52
C PRO A 44 1.61 -19.00 -21.72
N ILE A 45 2.18 -19.05 -22.89
CA ILE A 45 1.42 -18.97 -24.16
C ILE A 45 0.98 -20.37 -24.59
N ASP A 46 -0.23 -20.49 -25.14
CA ASP A 46 -0.78 -21.72 -25.67
C ASP A 46 -0.17 -22.12 -27.03
N GLU A 47 -0.59 -23.25 -27.59
CA GLU A 47 -0.08 -23.76 -28.87
C GLU A 47 -0.33 -22.83 -30.07
N ARG A 48 -1.25 -21.87 -29.93
CA ARG A 48 -1.53 -20.84 -30.95
C ARG A 48 -0.55 -19.62 -30.83
N GLY A 49 0.33 -19.61 -29.82
CA GLY A 49 1.20 -18.48 -29.52
C GLY A 49 0.47 -17.32 -28.84
N LEU A 50 -0.68 -17.56 -28.20
CA LEU A 50 -1.52 -16.57 -27.52
C LEU A 50 -1.64 -16.89 -26.03
N VAL A 51 -1.99 -15.88 -25.22
CA VAL A 51 -2.44 -16.10 -23.86
C VAL A 51 -3.79 -16.83 -23.90
N HIS A 52 -3.91 -17.92 -23.14
CA HIS A 52 -5.15 -18.68 -23.09
C HIS A 52 -6.32 -17.82 -22.57
N PRO A 53 -7.55 -17.98 -23.08
CA PRO A 53 -8.70 -17.15 -22.68
C PRO A 53 -8.98 -17.16 -21.17
N THR A 54 -8.83 -18.30 -20.49
CA THR A 54 -9.00 -18.42 -19.03
C THR A 54 -7.99 -17.55 -18.28
N ASP A 55 -6.70 -17.62 -18.66
CA ASP A 55 -5.63 -16.81 -18.05
C ASP A 55 -5.91 -15.31 -18.27
N SER A 56 -6.29 -14.94 -19.48
CA SER A 56 -6.64 -13.57 -19.85
C SER A 56 -7.81 -13.04 -19.03
N ALA A 57 -8.87 -13.83 -18.84
CA ALA A 57 -10.04 -13.43 -18.05
C ALA A 57 -9.67 -13.14 -16.59
N VAL A 58 -8.89 -14.02 -15.95
CA VAL A 58 -8.41 -13.82 -14.57
C VAL A 58 -7.53 -12.58 -14.47
N LEU A 59 -6.59 -12.39 -15.40
CA LEU A 59 -5.70 -11.22 -15.40
C LEU A 59 -6.46 -9.90 -15.57
N MET A 60 -7.46 -9.87 -16.46
CA MET A 60 -8.28 -8.66 -16.65
C MET A 60 -9.09 -8.32 -15.41
N GLU A 61 -9.63 -9.32 -14.71
CA GLU A 61 -10.37 -9.09 -13.46
C GLU A 61 -9.45 -8.59 -12.33
N VAL A 62 -8.27 -9.21 -12.16
CA VAL A 62 -7.25 -8.72 -11.21
C VAL A 62 -6.85 -7.28 -11.52
N ALA A 63 -6.60 -6.95 -12.79
CA ALA A 63 -6.25 -5.60 -13.20
C ALA A 63 -7.36 -4.59 -12.87
N LYS A 64 -8.61 -4.95 -13.15
CA LYS A 64 -9.78 -4.11 -12.84
C LYS A 64 -9.94 -3.86 -11.34
N ILE A 65 -9.80 -4.90 -10.51
CA ILE A 65 -9.86 -4.77 -9.04
C ILE A 65 -8.75 -3.86 -8.55
N LEU A 66 -7.50 -4.09 -8.95
CA LEU A 66 -6.38 -3.24 -8.53
C LEU A 66 -6.56 -1.79 -9.00
N GLN A 67 -7.01 -1.56 -10.24
CA GLN A 67 -7.30 -0.21 -10.73
C GLN A 67 -8.37 0.49 -9.89
N ASN A 68 -9.42 -0.21 -9.49
CA ASN A 68 -10.47 0.34 -8.65
C ASN A 68 -9.97 0.61 -7.22
N ASN A 69 -9.21 -0.31 -6.63
CA ASN A 69 -8.70 -0.19 -5.27
C ASN A 69 -7.73 0.99 -5.08
N PHE A 70 -7.02 1.40 -6.13
CA PHE A 70 -6.08 2.53 -6.10
C PHE A 70 -6.56 3.75 -6.90
N LYS A 71 -7.84 3.78 -7.30
CA LYS A 71 -8.39 4.85 -8.14
C LYS A 71 -8.42 6.20 -7.43
N GLU A 72 -8.71 6.20 -6.15
CA GLU A 72 -8.89 7.41 -5.35
C GLU A 72 -8.06 7.33 -4.07
N ASN A 73 -7.24 8.36 -3.85
CA ASN A 73 -6.53 8.54 -2.59
C ASN A 73 -7.36 9.44 -1.67
N LEU A 74 -8.09 8.83 -0.73
CA LEU A 74 -8.92 9.55 0.25
C LEU A 74 -8.10 10.46 1.17
N ALA A 75 -6.80 10.16 1.39
CA ALA A 75 -5.94 11.01 2.20
C ALA A 75 -5.79 12.43 1.64
N GLN A 76 -5.98 12.64 0.33
CA GLN A 76 -5.95 13.96 -0.29
C GLN A 76 -7.11 14.88 0.15
N GLN A 77 -8.16 14.31 0.75
CA GLN A 77 -9.31 15.05 1.28
C GLN A 77 -9.10 15.47 2.74
N ALA A 78 -8.05 14.97 3.41
CA ALA A 78 -7.76 15.24 4.80
C ALA A 78 -6.84 16.45 4.98
N GLU A 79 -6.96 17.12 6.12
CA GLU A 79 -5.93 17.99 6.64
C GLU A 79 -4.83 17.12 7.27
N VAL A 80 -3.57 17.31 6.83
CA VAL A 80 -2.45 16.49 7.29
C VAL A 80 -1.54 17.30 8.20
N ARG A 81 -1.24 16.77 9.38
CA ARG A 81 -0.34 17.36 10.37
C ARG A 81 0.68 16.34 10.84
N ALA A 82 1.92 16.75 10.97
CA ALA A 82 2.99 15.93 11.52
C ALA A 82 3.46 16.47 12.86
N SER A 83 3.86 15.59 13.79
CA SER A 83 4.38 15.96 15.11
C SER A 83 5.73 16.66 15.04
N ASN A 84 6.50 16.44 13.97
CA ASN A 84 7.77 17.09 13.70
C ASN A 84 7.96 17.27 12.19
N VAL A 85 8.53 18.40 11.77
CA VAL A 85 8.80 18.77 10.37
C VAL A 85 10.11 19.53 10.32
N ARG A 86 11.08 19.04 9.53
CA ARG A 86 12.41 19.64 9.36
C ARG A 86 12.38 21.09 8.84
N GLY A 87 11.35 21.47 8.14
CA GLY A 87 11.18 22.80 7.57
C GLY A 87 10.18 22.81 6.42
N LYS A 88 9.98 23.98 5.81
CA LYS A 88 8.93 24.18 4.80
C LYS A 88 9.06 23.26 3.59
N ASP A 89 10.30 22.93 3.19
CA ASP A 89 10.59 22.09 2.03
C ASP A 89 10.32 20.60 2.30
N PHE A 90 10.01 20.24 3.55
CA PHE A 90 9.73 18.87 4.00
C PHE A 90 8.39 18.76 4.73
N ALA A 91 7.42 19.57 4.32
CA ALA A 91 6.11 19.67 4.96
C ALA A 91 5.31 18.37 4.88
N ALA A 92 4.42 18.15 5.86
CA ALA A 92 3.53 16.98 5.88
C ALA A 92 2.62 16.90 4.64
N ALA A 93 2.31 18.02 3.98
CA ALA A 93 1.53 18.06 2.75
C ALA A 93 2.18 17.27 1.59
N HIS A 94 3.50 17.08 1.59
CA HIS A 94 4.20 16.27 0.58
C HIS A 94 3.83 14.78 0.63
N LEU A 95 3.22 14.33 1.73
CA LEU A 95 2.75 12.94 1.85
C LEU A 95 1.58 12.61 0.94
N ILE A 96 0.83 13.62 0.49
CA ILE A 96 -0.42 13.45 -0.27
C ILE A 96 -0.47 14.27 -1.56
N ASP A 97 0.63 14.90 -1.96
CA ASP A 97 0.69 15.77 -3.15
C ASP A 97 0.79 15.02 -4.48
N GLY A 98 0.96 13.69 -4.43
CA GLY A 98 1.11 12.82 -5.60
C GLY A 98 2.46 12.97 -6.32
N ASN A 99 3.40 13.73 -5.76
CA ASN A 99 4.73 13.95 -6.33
C ASN A 99 5.77 13.05 -5.63
N LYS A 100 6.24 12.03 -6.32
CA LYS A 100 7.25 11.07 -5.82
C LYS A 100 8.65 11.69 -5.56
N ASP A 101 8.89 12.92 -5.96
CA ASP A 101 10.17 13.61 -5.80
C ASP A 101 10.16 14.56 -4.58
N SER A 102 8.98 14.89 -4.03
CA SER A 102 8.80 15.54 -2.74
C SER A 102 8.71 14.52 -1.61
N TYR A 103 8.98 14.94 -0.37
CA TYR A 103 8.85 14.07 0.80
C TYR A 103 8.74 14.88 2.09
N TRP A 104 8.07 14.30 3.06
CA TRP A 104 8.12 14.76 4.45
C TRP A 104 9.34 14.20 5.16
N ALA A 105 9.95 15.02 6.01
CA ALA A 105 11.07 14.63 6.85
C ALA A 105 10.96 15.21 8.25
N THR A 106 11.42 14.47 9.25
CA THR A 106 11.68 14.99 10.60
C THR A 106 13.06 15.64 10.69
N ASP A 107 13.33 16.35 11.79
CA ASP A 107 14.68 16.81 12.14
C ASP A 107 15.64 15.61 12.30
N ASP A 108 16.96 15.86 12.16
CA ASP A 108 17.96 14.80 12.05
C ASP A 108 17.98 13.81 13.24
N GLU A 109 17.79 14.31 14.46
CA GLU A 109 17.86 13.50 15.68
C GLU A 109 16.52 12.83 16.04
N VAL A 110 15.44 13.12 15.28
CA VAL A 110 14.11 12.59 15.55
C VAL A 110 13.94 11.25 14.85
N THR A 111 13.81 10.17 15.61
CA THR A 111 13.65 8.79 15.09
C THR A 111 12.25 8.21 15.32
N SER A 112 11.36 8.97 15.97
CA SER A 112 9.95 8.63 16.20
C SER A 112 9.10 9.86 15.94
N ALA A 113 8.02 9.72 15.17
CA ALA A 113 7.12 10.81 14.85
C ALA A 113 5.76 10.27 14.41
N SER A 114 4.73 11.10 14.51
CA SER A 114 3.39 10.78 14.02
C SER A 114 2.92 11.74 12.94
N VAL A 115 2.06 11.24 12.08
CA VAL A 115 1.31 11.99 11.08
C VAL A 115 -0.17 11.73 11.32
N GLU A 116 -0.95 12.80 11.48
CA GLU A 116 -2.40 12.73 11.65
C GLU A 116 -3.10 13.25 10.40
N PHE A 117 -4.17 12.55 10.03
CA PHE A 117 -5.08 12.89 8.94
C PHE A 117 -6.44 13.21 9.56
N ASP A 118 -6.93 14.42 9.34
CA ASP A 118 -8.24 14.89 9.80
C ASP A 118 -9.18 15.02 8.58
N PHE A 119 -10.10 14.07 8.44
CA PHE A 119 -11.10 14.06 7.38
C PHE A 119 -12.26 14.96 7.77
N LYS A 120 -12.77 15.74 6.84
CA LYS A 120 -13.89 16.66 7.11
C LYS A 120 -15.19 15.96 7.47
N VAL A 121 -15.33 14.71 7.03
CA VAL A 121 -16.50 13.85 7.25
C VAL A 121 -16.04 12.44 7.61
N PRO A 122 -16.88 11.63 8.30
CA PRO A 122 -16.60 10.22 8.51
C PRO A 122 -16.29 9.54 7.17
N THR A 123 -15.16 8.84 7.10
CA THR A 123 -14.64 8.25 5.88
C THR A 123 -14.36 6.77 6.13
N ALA A 124 -14.91 5.90 5.28
CA ALA A 124 -14.66 4.46 5.33
C ALA A 124 -13.29 4.16 4.72
N ILE A 125 -12.43 3.44 5.44
CA ILE A 125 -11.07 3.09 5.02
C ILE A 125 -10.79 1.65 5.43
N ASN A 126 -10.16 0.87 4.52
CA ASN A 126 -9.71 -0.50 4.79
C ASN A 126 -8.34 -0.82 4.17
N GLN A 127 -7.72 0.18 3.53
CA GLN A 127 -6.39 0.04 2.95
C GLN A 127 -5.57 1.31 3.19
N PHE A 128 -4.32 1.12 3.57
CA PHE A 128 -3.34 2.19 3.79
C PHE A 128 -2.04 1.85 3.07
N LEU A 129 -1.61 2.73 2.18
CA LEU A 129 -0.33 2.61 1.48
C LEU A 129 0.63 3.67 2.00
N VAL A 130 1.86 3.28 2.27
CA VAL A 130 2.93 4.19 2.69
C VAL A 130 4.23 3.86 1.98
N GLN A 131 5.00 4.90 1.64
CA GLN A 131 6.29 4.80 0.97
C GLN A 131 7.35 5.65 1.67
N GLU A 132 8.52 5.07 1.91
CA GLU A 132 9.70 5.87 2.27
C GLU A 132 10.28 6.53 1.01
N TYR A 133 10.91 7.70 1.18
CA TYR A 133 11.71 8.31 0.13
C TYR A 133 12.98 7.48 -0.07
N ILE A 134 12.84 6.37 -0.76
CA ILE A 134 13.80 5.27 -0.81
C ILE A 134 15.16 5.68 -1.41
N ARG A 135 15.23 6.77 -2.16
CA ARG A 135 16.48 7.32 -2.69
C ARG A 135 17.50 7.67 -1.59
N LEU A 136 17.01 7.95 -0.37
CA LEU A 136 17.82 8.23 0.82
C LEU A 136 17.88 7.06 1.81
N GLY A 137 17.41 5.88 1.38
CA GLY A 137 17.48 4.63 2.12
C GLY A 137 16.24 4.32 2.96
N GLN A 138 16.13 3.06 3.37
CA GLN A 138 15.10 2.57 4.26
C GLN A 138 15.50 2.81 5.72
N ARG A 139 14.64 3.47 6.49
CA ARG A 139 14.92 3.91 7.87
C ARG A 139 13.96 3.38 8.90
N VAL A 140 12.66 3.28 8.55
CA VAL A 140 11.62 2.85 9.48
C VAL A 140 11.80 1.40 9.90
N LYS A 141 11.70 1.13 11.22
CA LYS A 141 11.85 -0.19 11.84
C LYS A 141 10.54 -0.71 12.43
N ALA A 142 9.71 0.19 12.95
CA ALA A 142 8.41 -0.16 13.51
C ALA A 142 7.44 1.01 13.37
N PHE A 143 6.18 0.70 13.08
CA PHE A 143 5.11 1.68 12.97
C PHE A 143 3.77 1.11 13.40
N THR A 144 2.84 2.02 13.72
CA THR A 144 1.45 1.73 14.10
C THR A 144 0.52 2.64 13.32
N LEU A 145 -0.60 2.11 12.85
CA LEU A 145 -1.72 2.84 12.28
C LEU A 145 -2.91 2.74 13.22
N GLU A 146 -3.48 3.88 13.57
CA GLU A 146 -4.63 3.99 14.47
C GLU A 146 -5.76 4.78 13.81
N ALA A 147 -7.00 4.38 14.05
CA ALA A 147 -8.20 5.12 13.70
C ALA A 147 -8.89 5.64 14.96
N PHE A 148 -9.46 6.83 14.90
CA PHE A 148 -10.25 7.39 16.00
C PHE A 148 -11.70 6.95 15.85
N VAL A 149 -12.14 6.03 16.73
CA VAL A 149 -13.46 5.41 16.68
C VAL A 149 -14.05 5.40 18.09
N GLY A 150 -15.29 5.89 18.24
CA GLY A 150 -15.98 5.90 19.53
C GLY A 150 -15.23 6.68 20.62
N ASP A 151 -14.66 7.83 20.27
CA ASP A 151 -13.92 8.75 21.15
C ASP A 151 -12.56 8.22 21.66
N GLU A 152 -12.02 7.16 21.05
CA GLU A 152 -10.70 6.61 21.40
C GLU A 152 -9.89 6.22 20.14
N TRP A 153 -8.56 6.17 20.30
CA TRP A 153 -7.65 5.68 19.28
C TRP A 153 -7.58 4.15 19.33
N GLN A 154 -7.94 3.50 18.23
CA GLN A 154 -7.88 2.05 18.08
C GLN A 154 -6.83 1.67 17.07
N VAL A 155 -5.94 0.73 17.43
CA VAL A 155 -4.93 0.22 16.50
C VAL A 155 -5.61 -0.64 15.44
N VAL A 156 -5.47 -0.24 14.17
CA VAL A 156 -6.02 -0.96 13.01
C VAL A 156 -4.96 -1.76 12.27
N ALA A 157 -3.69 -1.34 12.34
CA ALA A 157 -2.59 -2.10 11.76
C ALA A 157 -1.25 -1.75 12.43
N THR A 158 -0.30 -2.68 12.36
CA THR A 158 1.10 -2.48 12.75
C THR A 158 2.04 -3.05 11.71
N GLY A 159 3.29 -2.62 11.72
CA GLY A 159 4.31 -3.18 10.84
C GLY A 159 5.73 -2.87 11.28
N SER A 160 6.69 -3.62 10.71
CA SER A 160 8.11 -3.46 11.05
C SER A 160 8.85 -2.53 10.10
N THR A 161 8.66 -2.67 8.80
CA THR A 161 9.40 -1.91 7.78
C THR A 161 8.47 -1.39 6.70
N ILE A 162 8.87 -0.30 6.05
CA ILE A 162 8.14 0.27 4.93
C ILE A 162 8.89 0.02 3.62
N GLY A 163 10.07 0.59 3.46
CA GLY A 163 10.85 0.53 2.22
C GLY A 163 10.19 1.32 1.08
N TYR A 164 10.37 0.84 -0.14
CA TYR A 164 9.79 1.51 -1.31
C TYR A 164 8.25 1.57 -1.26
N LYS A 165 7.59 0.50 -0.75
CA LYS A 165 6.13 0.45 -0.64
C LYS A 165 5.68 -0.53 0.44
N ARG A 166 4.76 -0.10 1.28
CA ARG A 166 4.03 -0.93 2.21
C ARG A 166 2.53 -0.69 2.05
N ILE A 167 1.78 -1.76 1.82
CA ILE A 167 0.31 -1.75 1.78
C ILE A 167 -0.19 -2.54 2.98
N LEU A 168 -1.05 -1.93 3.78
CA LEU A 168 -1.75 -2.54 4.91
C LEU A 168 -3.21 -2.70 4.52
N ARG A 169 -3.77 -3.86 4.79
CA ARG A 169 -5.21 -4.15 4.69
C ARG A 169 -5.73 -4.48 6.08
N PHE A 170 -6.87 -3.96 6.43
CA PHE A 170 -7.53 -4.15 7.71
C PHE A 170 -9.05 -4.10 7.53
N PRO A 171 -9.86 -4.60 8.51
CA PRO A 171 -11.30 -4.47 8.45
C PRO A 171 -11.72 -3.01 8.23
N THR A 172 -12.76 -2.79 7.44
CA THR A 172 -13.24 -1.43 7.16
C THR A 172 -13.58 -0.70 8.45
N VAL A 173 -12.97 0.48 8.63
CA VAL A 173 -13.27 1.40 9.73
C VAL A 173 -13.86 2.69 9.15
N GLU A 174 -14.89 3.21 9.81
CA GLU A 174 -15.44 4.55 9.52
C GLU A 174 -14.88 5.53 10.56
N THR A 175 -14.10 6.51 10.11
CA THR A 175 -13.40 7.43 11.00
C THR A 175 -13.25 8.82 10.39
N GLN A 176 -13.14 9.83 11.26
CA GLN A 176 -12.72 11.18 10.86
C GLN A 176 -11.23 11.42 11.05
N LYS A 177 -10.53 10.55 11.81
CA LYS A 177 -9.09 10.75 12.07
C LYS A 177 -8.32 9.46 11.98
N LEU A 178 -7.21 9.49 11.24
CA LEU A 178 -6.18 8.47 11.25
C LEU A 178 -4.89 9.03 11.83
N ARG A 179 -4.14 8.21 12.55
CA ARG A 179 -2.80 8.52 13.01
C ARG A 179 -1.83 7.42 12.61
N PHE A 180 -0.84 7.79 11.83
CA PHE A 180 0.28 6.93 11.49
C PHE A 180 1.47 7.31 12.35
N THR A 181 1.94 6.40 13.19
CA THR A 181 3.05 6.63 14.13
C THR A 181 4.24 5.77 13.74
N ILE A 182 5.38 6.40 13.45
CA ILE A 182 6.67 5.73 13.35
C ILE A 182 7.19 5.59 14.77
N ASN A 183 7.17 4.35 15.28
CA ASN A 183 7.58 4.03 16.65
C ASN A 183 9.11 4.01 16.79
N GLU A 184 9.81 3.53 15.74
CA GLU A 184 11.26 3.41 15.70
C GLU A 184 11.79 3.54 14.28
N ALA A 185 12.88 4.30 14.11
CA ALA A 185 13.63 4.39 12.86
C ALA A 185 15.14 4.39 13.13
N LYS A 186 15.94 4.03 12.10
CA LYS A 186 17.42 4.03 12.16
C LYS A 186 18.01 5.43 12.09
N ALA A 187 17.28 6.37 11.52
CA ALA A 187 17.59 7.78 11.37
C ALA A 187 16.28 8.57 11.19
N CYS A 188 16.33 9.87 11.01
CA CYS A 188 15.15 10.69 10.75
C CYS A 188 14.28 10.09 9.65
N PRO A 189 12.98 9.82 9.89
CA PRO A 189 12.05 9.32 8.89
C PRO A 189 11.91 10.25 7.70
N LEU A 190 11.77 9.64 6.52
CA LEU A 190 11.53 10.31 5.24
C LEU A 190 10.44 9.55 4.50
N LEU A 191 9.26 10.13 4.38
CA LEU A 191 8.14 9.51 3.66
C LEU A 191 7.78 10.34 2.43
N SER A 192 7.58 9.68 1.29
CA SER A 192 7.26 10.32 0.01
C SER A 192 5.80 10.20 -0.40
N ASN A 193 5.05 9.25 0.17
CA ASN A 193 3.65 9.06 -0.20
C ASN A 193 2.87 8.34 0.88
N ILE A 194 1.62 8.76 1.07
CA ILE A 194 0.60 8.05 1.84
C ILE A 194 -0.71 8.07 1.05
N GLU A 195 -1.36 6.91 0.99
CA GLU A 195 -2.69 6.77 0.40
C GLU A 195 -3.61 6.03 1.35
N CYS A 196 -4.84 6.49 1.44
CA CYS A 196 -5.94 5.82 2.10
C CYS A 196 -6.98 5.45 1.07
N ASN A 197 -7.44 4.20 1.08
CA ASN A 197 -8.43 3.73 0.12
C ASN A 197 -9.53 2.95 0.86
N CYS A 198 -10.73 2.90 0.25
CA CYS A 198 -11.79 1.97 0.61
C CYS A 198 -11.97 0.98 -0.54
N CYS A 199 -11.44 -0.22 -0.36
CA CYS A 199 -11.52 -1.29 -1.35
C CYS A 199 -12.86 -2.01 -1.19
N SER A 200 -13.54 -2.30 -2.31
CA SER A 200 -14.79 -3.08 -2.33
C SER A 200 -14.57 -4.59 -2.28
N TYR A 201 -13.33 -5.00 -2.13
CA TYR A 201 -12.91 -6.41 -2.12
C TYR A 201 -12.31 -6.74 -0.75
N ASP A 202 -13.04 -7.54 0.01
CA ASP A 202 -12.61 -8.08 1.31
C ASP A 202 -12.03 -9.49 1.15
#